data_cfdd1f336146f9ac9ef543fb3aeda25c
#
_entry.id   cfdd1f336146f9ac9ef543fb3aeda25c
#
_cell.length_a   1.000
_cell.length_b   1.000
_cell.length_c   1.000
_cell.angle_alpha   90.00
_cell.angle_beta   90.00
_cell.angle_gamma   90.00
#
_symmetry.space_group_name_H-M   'P 1'
#
loop_
_entity.id
_entity.type
_entity.pdbx_description
1 polymer ?
#
loop_
_entity_poly.entity_id
_entity_poly.type
_entity_poly.pdbx_seq_one_letter_code
_entity_poly.pdbx_strand_id
1 'polypeptide(L)'
;MDLVDSKYIGLVSSRLQKFKRVKADLYNFRCPICGDSQKHKNKARGYFYQVKTNTNYKCHNCGASLSFNNFLKQLDPTLHKQYTLEKFKDGHTGKNFVVDEPKFEFKKPLFKKDLDLPKASEVSVAKKYLEKRKLDPSKFYFASEFKKWVNTQKQTFDYIKKDESRIIIPMYDTERNLIGFQGRALGPNFVKYITVMLQENAPKIYGLDKINTNETVYVVEGPFDSTFVKNSVALCGSDGDMAHLEGSDIVYVYDNEPRNKEILQRIERCIDRGEKVIIWPKNIQDKDINDMVISGHNIMSILKSNIYSNLEAKIKFNNWKRV
;
A
#
# COMPACT_ATOMS: atom_id res chain seq x y z
N MET A 1 29.34 8.22 -2.62
CA MET A 1 29.44 8.18 -1.14
C MET A 1 30.80 8.69 -0.78
N ASP A 2 30.92 9.54 0.24
CA ASP A 2 32.25 10.04 0.61
C ASP A 2 33.13 8.96 1.28
N LEU A 3 34.43 9.22 1.41
CA LEU A 3 35.39 8.24 1.91
C LEU A 3 35.13 7.87 3.37
N VAL A 4 34.74 8.86 4.20
CA VAL A 4 34.46 8.65 5.62
C VAL A 4 33.20 7.78 5.78
N ASP A 5 32.13 8.11 5.07
CA ASP A 5 30.91 7.30 5.10
C ASP A 5 31.17 5.86 4.66
N SER A 6 31.91 5.67 3.57
CA SER A 6 32.25 4.34 3.05
C SER A 6 33.09 3.53 4.05
N LYS A 7 34.04 4.16 4.73
CA LYS A 7 34.86 3.55 5.79
C LYS A 7 33.98 3.07 6.94
N TYR A 8 33.08 3.93 7.44
CA TYR A 8 32.24 3.59 8.58
C TYR A 8 31.12 2.62 8.25
N ILE A 9 30.65 2.59 7.02
CA ILE A 9 29.78 1.50 6.52
C ILE A 9 30.53 0.17 6.58
N GLY A 10 31.79 0.14 6.15
CA GLY A 10 32.64 -1.04 6.27
C GLY A 10 32.79 -1.52 7.72
N LEU A 11 33.07 -0.59 8.64
CA LEU A 11 33.24 -0.91 10.07
C LEU A 11 31.95 -1.42 10.73
N VAL A 12 30.80 -0.87 10.36
CA VAL A 12 29.51 -1.29 10.95
C VAL A 12 28.95 -2.54 10.28
N SER A 13 29.45 -2.94 9.13
CA SER A 13 28.92 -4.05 8.33
C SER A 13 28.91 -5.39 9.07
N SER A 14 29.92 -5.64 9.91
CA SER A 14 30.03 -6.87 10.72
C SER A 14 28.92 -7.03 11.76
N ARG A 15 28.26 -5.93 12.14
CA ARG A 15 27.13 -5.90 13.08
C ARG A 15 25.77 -5.95 12.39
N LEU A 16 25.74 -5.93 11.05
CA LEU A 16 24.54 -5.94 10.25
C LEU A 16 24.33 -7.31 9.62
N GLN A 17 23.25 -7.97 10.01
CA GLN A 17 22.92 -9.29 9.47
C GLN A 17 22.62 -9.20 7.97
N LYS A 18 23.17 -10.14 7.19
CA LYS A 18 22.99 -10.24 5.73
C LYS A 18 23.41 -8.99 4.97
N PHE A 19 24.42 -8.31 5.47
CA PHE A 19 24.99 -7.13 4.80
C PHE A 19 25.58 -7.52 3.45
N LYS A 20 25.18 -6.79 2.40
CA LYS A 20 25.75 -6.94 1.05
C LYS A 20 25.75 -5.61 0.32
N ARG A 21 26.74 -5.41 -0.53
CA ARG A 21 26.77 -4.31 -1.48
C ARG A 21 25.90 -4.72 -2.70
N VAL A 22 24.91 -3.90 -3.05
CA VAL A 22 24.01 -4.14 -4.18
C VAL A 22 24.55 -3.50 -5.45
N LYS A 23 25.05 -2.26 -5.33
CA LYS A 23 25.74 -1.49 -6.37
C LYS A 23 26.62 -0.41 -5.71
N ALA A 24 27.30 0.44 -6.51
CA ALA A 24 27.96 1.60 -5.96
C ALA A 24 26.97 2.41 -5.10
N ASP A 25 27.38 2.82 -3.92
CA ASP A 25 26.60 3.65 -2.97
C ASP A 25 25.24 3.10 -2.53
N LEU A 26 25.01 1.77 -2.69
CA LEU A 26 23.82 1.09 -2.22
C LEU A 26 24.18 -0.22 -1.54
N TYR A 27 23.78 -0.34 -0.27
CA TYR A 27 23.98 -1.54 0.54
C TYR A 27 22.65 -2.02 1.09
N ASN A 28 22.47 -3.34 1.20
CA ASN A 28 21.29 -3.97 1.72
C ASN A 28 21.63 -4.89 2.90
N PHE A 29 20.79 -4.90 3.93
CA PHE A 29 20.97 -5.71 5.13
C PHE A 29 19.65 -5.89 5.89
N ARG A 30 19.63 -6.82 6.85
CA ARG A 30 18.49 -6.93 7.76
C ARG A 30 18.43 -5.72 8.67
N CYS A 31 17.23 -5.13 8.76
CA CYS A 31 17.01 -3.96 9.60
C CYS A 31 17.33 -4.28 11.08
N PRO A 32 18.26 -3.59 11.74
CA PRO A 32 18.55 -3.82 13.16
C PRO A 32 17.46 -3.25 14.08
N ILE A 33 16.60 -2.35 13.58
CA ILE A 33 15.55 -1.71 14.37
C ILE A 33 14.34 -2.64 14.52
N CYS A 34 13.84 -3.22 13.42
CA CYS A 34 12.65 -4.08 13.46
C CYS A 34 12.95 -5.58 13.28
N GLY A 35 14.19 -5.95 13.02
CA GLY A 35 14.59 -7.35 12.76
C GLY A 35 14.02 -7.95 11.47
N ASP A 36 13.41 -7.14 10.59
CA ASP A 36 12.69 -7.61 9.40
C ASP A 36 11.60 -8.66 9.71
N SER A 37 11.31 -9.57 8.78
CA SER A 37 10.32 -10.62 8.98
C SER A 37 10.84 -11.73 9.90
N GLN A 38 10.11 -12.02 10.96
CA GLN A 38 10.42 -13.15 11.84
C GLN A 38 10.12 -14.52 11.18
N LYS A 39 9.10 -14.57 10.31
CA LYS A 39 8.72 -15.78 9.57
C LYS A 39 9.70 -16.13 8.44
N HIS A 40 10.35 -15.13 7.85
CA HIS A 40 11.25 -15.31 6.71
C HIS A 40 12.62 -14.72 7.02
N LYS A 41 13.47 -15.52 7.66
CA LYS A 41 14.85 -15.13 8.05
C LYS A 41 15.74 -14.67 6.87
N ASN A 42 15.30 -14.91 5.64
CA ASN A 42 16.03 -14.55 4.41
C ASN A 42 15.75 -13.13 3.90
N LYS A 43 14.74 -12.44 4.42
CA LYS A 43 14.42 -11.06 3.99
C LYS A 43 15.36 -10.05 4.64
N ALA A 44 15.89 -9.13 3.83
CA ALA A 44 16.71 -8.01 4.23
C ALA A 44 16.15 -6.76 3.54
N ARG A 45 15.58 -5.82 4.31
CA ARG A 45 14.87 -4.64 3.81
C ARG A 45 15.40 -3.32 4.36
N GLY A 46 16.51 -3.35 5.07
CA GLY A 46 17.29 -2.18 5.44
C GLY A 46 18.27 -1.83 4.31
N TYR A 47 18.43 -0.54 4.03
CA TYR A 47 19.32 -0.05 3.00
C TYR A 47 20.12 1.16 3.46
N PHE A 48 21.44 1.20 3.12
CA PHE A 48 22.17 2.46 3.03
C PHE A 48 22.19 2.91 1.58
N TYR A 49 21.94 4.18 1.35
CA TYR A 49 21.91 4.80 0.03
C TYR A 49 22.34 6.27 0.12
N GLN A 50 22.81 6.81 -0.99
CA GLN A 50 23.22 8.21 -1.06
C GLN A 50 22.09 9.07 -1.64
N VAL A 51 21.87 10.24 -1.02
CA VAL A 51 21.05 11.31 -1.56
C VAL A 51 21.90 12.58 -1.55
N LYS A 52 22.20 13.11 -2.73
CA LYS A 52 23.17 14.20 -2.89
C LYS A 52 24.52 13.80 -2.27
N THR A 53 24.98 14.54 -1.27
CA THR A 53 26.24 14.28 -0.54
C THR A 53 26.05 13.45 0.73
N ASN A 54 24.81 13.18 1.13
CA ASN A 54 24.50 12.54 2.41
C ASN A 54 24.19 11.06 2.25
N THR A 55 24.74 10.25 3.13
CA THR A 55 24.39 8.85 3.29
C THR A 55 23.22 8.71 4.24
N ASN A 56 22.18 7.96 3.81
CA ASN A 56 20.97 7.74 4.56
C ASN A 56 20.69 6.25 4.74
N TYR A 57 19.92 5.95 5.77
CA TYR A 57 19.35 4.64 6.04
C TYR A 57 17.85 4.68 5.86
N LYS A 58 17.29 3.63 5.25
CA LYS A 58 15.83 3.39 5.18
C LYS A 58 15.52 1.89 5.29
N CYS A 59 14.48 1.57 6.04
CA CYS A 59 13.92 0.22 6.07
C CYS A 59 12.57 0.18 5.39
N HIS A 60 12.42 -0.66 4.38
CA HIS A 60 11.14 -0.87 3.67
C HIS A 60 10.16 -1.79 4.40
N ASN A 61 10.51 -2.27 5.60
CA ASN A 61 9.60 -3.06 6.44
C ASN A 61 8.90 -2.20 7.50
N CYS A 62 9.67 -1.45 8.30
CA CYS A 62 9.13 -0.62 9.38
C CYS A 62 9.05 0.87 9.04
N GLY A 63 9.48 1.29 7.86
CA GLY A 63 9.46 2.69 7.44
C GLY A 63 10.55 3.57 8.07
N ALA A 64 11.35 3.05 9.01
CA ALA A 64 12.41 3.82 9.67
C ALA A 64 13.35 4.46 8.63
N SER A 65 13.54 5.78 8.72
CA SER A 65 14.41 6.59 7.85
C SER A 65 15.28 7.48 8.73
N LEU A 66 16.59 7.38 8.57
CA LEU A 66 17.57 8.07 9.39
C LEU A 66 18.75 8.54 8.53
N SER A 67 19.41 9.65 8.90
CA SER A 67 20.74 9.92 8.40
C SER A 67 21.72 8.86 8.89
N PHE A 68 22.81 8.60 8.16
CA PHE A 68 23.83 7.63 8.57
C PHE A 68 24.41 7.97 9.95
N ASN A 69 24.59 9.25 10.25
CA ASN A 69 25.01 9.73 11.55
C ASN A 69 24.06 9.28 12.68
N ASN A 70 22.76 9.49 12.50
CA ASN A 70 21.74 9.09 13.49
C ASN A 70 21.60 7.57 13.58
N PHE A 71 21.78 6.85 12.48
CA PHE A 71 21.80 5.41 12.48
C PHE A 71 22.97 4.85 13.30
N LEU A 72 24.20 5.37 13.10
CA LEU A 72 25.37 4.99 13.91
C LEU A 72 25.18 5.30 15.38
N LYS A 73 24.60 6.47 15.69
CA LYS A 73 24.32 6.85 17.09
C LYS A 73 23.44 5.85 17.81
N GLN A 74 22.45 5.28 17.11
CA GLN A 74 21.55 4.27 17.70
C GLN A 74 22.19 2.88 17.79
N LEU A 75 22.99 2.51 16.77
CA LEU A 75 23.54 1.16 16.69
C LEU A 75 24.83 0.99 17.48
N ASP A 76 25.72 1.99 17.44
CA ASP A 76 27.02 1.98 18.09
C ASP A 76 27.47 3.39 18.47
N PRO A 77 27.19 3.82 19.71
CA PRO A 77 27.60 5.15 20.19
C PRO A 77 29.11 5.40 20.16
N THR A 78 29.94 4.35 20.28
CA THR A 78 31.41 4.48 20.25
C THR A 78 31.87 4.75 18.84
N LEU A 79 31.38 3.98 17.87
CA LEU A 79 31.70 4.16 16.46
C LEU A 79 31.16 5.52 15.96
N HIS A 80 30.00 5.94 16.46
CA HIS A 80 29.43 7.26 16.18
C HIS A 80 30.33 8.42 16.61
N LYS A 81 30.92 8.35 17.82
CA LYS A 81 31.87 9.38 18.28
C LYS A 81 33.08 9.49 17.36
N GLN A 82 33.65 8.36 16.96
CA GLN A 82 34.77 8.31 16.03
C GLN A 82 34.41 8.90 14.66
N TYR A 83 33.25 8.50 14.12
CA TYR A 83 32.71 9.03 12.87
C TYR A 83 32.56 10.56 12.91
N THR A 84 31.94 11.08 13.97
CA THR A 84 31.71 12.53 14.12
C THR A 84 33.06 13.31 14.20
N LEU A 85 34.03 12.77 14.92
CA LEU A 85 35.37 13.39 15.00
C LEU A 85 36.11 13.39 13.66
N GLU A 86 36.01 12.31 12.89
CA GLU A 86 36.67 12.20 11.60
C GLU A 86 36.01 13.13 10.57
N LYS A 87 34.66 13.18 10.53
CA LYS A 87 33.90 14.15 9.71
C LYS A 87 34.26 15.61 10.03
N PHE A 88 34.51 15.93 11.30
CA PHE A 88 34.92 17.26 11.73
C PHE A 88 36.35 17.60 11.24
N LYS A 89 37.27 16.64 11.32
CA LYS A 89 38.65 16.81 10.83
C LYS A 89 38.71 17.02 9.33
N ASP A 90 37.84 16.39 8.56
CA ASP A 90 37.77 16.53 7.10
C ASP A 90 37.00 17.79 6.63
N GLY A 91 36.74 18.75 7.55
CA GLY A 91 36.14 20.05 7.22
C GLY A 91 34.62 20.00 7.03
N HIS A 92 34.00 18.86 7.26
CA HIS A 92 32.54 18.72 7.27
C HIS A 92 31.97 19.21 8.62
N THR A 93 32.11 20.52 8.89
CA THR A 93 31.47 21.12 10.08
C THR A 93 29.96 21.07 9.92
N GLY A 94 29.27 20.60 10.97
CA GLY A 94 27.81 20.47 10.98
C GLY A 94 26.99 21.78 10.99
N LYS A 95 27.56 22.86 10.43
CA LYS A 95 26.76 24.04 10.08
C LYS A 95 26.17 23.82 8.72
N ASN A 96 24.83 23.77 8.72
CA ASN A 96 24.00 23.80 7.52
C ASN A 96 24.49 24.91 6.58
N PHE A 97 25.28 24.57 5.58
CA PHE A 97 25.40 25.39 4.41
C PHE A 97 24.03 25.33 3.75
N VAL A 98 23.28 26.42 3.84
CA VAL A 98 22.11 26.64 3.00
C VAL A 98 22.69 26.85 1.59
N VAL A 99 22.93 25.77 0.89
CA VAL A 99 23.03 25.79 -0.55
C VAL A 99 21.62 26.08 -1.01
N ASP A 100 21.39 27.21 -1.70
CA ASP A 100 20.17 27.43 -2.44
C ASP A 100 19.84 26.14 -3.17
N GLU A 101 18.77 25.49 -2.73
CA GLU A 101 18.31 24.26 -3.38
C GLU A 101 18.05 24.63 -4.84
N PRO A 102 18.76 24.02 -5.82
CA PRO A 102 18.28 24.12 -7.17
C PRO A 102 16.84 23.61 -7.11
N LYS A 103 15.88 24.47 -7.35
CA LYS A 103 14.50 24.09 -7.57
C LYS A 103 14.49 23.20 -8.80
N PHE A 104 14.74 21.92 -8.60
CA PHE A 104 14.34 20.92 -9.57
C PHE A 104 12.83 20.96 -9.55
N GLU A 105 12.24 21.71 -10.45
CA GLU A 105 10.91 21.41 -10.89
C GLU A 105 10.98 20.00 -11.47
N PHE A 106 10.72 19.01 -10.64
CA PHE A 106 10.30 17.74 -11.15
C PHE A 106 9.07 18.08 -11.97
N LYS A 107 9.21 18.10 -13.31
CA LYS A 107 8.05 18.00 -14.19
C LYS A 107 7.32 16.80 -13.63
N LYS A 108 6.17 17.03 -12.95
CA LYS A 108 5.29 15.95 -12.52
C LYS A 108 5.16 15.09 -13.76
N PRO A 109 5.52 13.80 -13.72
CA PRO A 109 5.36 12.98 -14.90
C PRO A 109 3.91 13.19 -15.34
N LEU A 110 3.71 13.55 -16.60
CA LEU A 110 2.38 13.67 -17.18
C LEU A 110 1.81 12.25 -17.19
N PHE A 111 1.16 11.90 -16.08
CA PHE A 111 0.48 10.62 -15.99
C PHE A 111 -0.62 10.62 -17.02
N LYS A 112 -0.56 9.69 -17.96
CA LYS A 112 -1.63 9.48 -18.92
C LYS A 112 -2.92 9.31 -18.12
N LYS A 113 -3.92 10.12 -18.41
CA LYS A 113 -5.24 9.99 -17.78
C LYS A 113 -5.93 8.67 -18.13
N ASP A 114 -5.54 8.06 -19.25
CA ASP A 114 -6.04 6.78 -19.74
C ASP A 114 -4.91 5.77 -19.89
N LEU A 115 -5.26 4.53 -19.57
CA LEU A 115 -4.40 3.39 -19.82
C LEU A 115 -4.45 3.02 -21.31
N ASP A 116 -3.28 2.71 -21.89
CA ASP A 116 -3.17 2.21 -23.26
C ASP A 116 -3.56 0.72 -23.31
N LEU A 117 -4.83 0.46 -23.05
CA LEU A 117 -5.46 -0.87 -23.01
C LEU A 117 -6.91 -0.78 -23.48
N PRO A 118 -7.44 -1.84 -24.10
CA PRO A 118 -8.86 -1.92 -24.41
C PRO A 118 -9.71 -1.90 -23.13
N LYS A 119 -10.89 -1.29 -23.22
CA LYS A 119 -11.89 -1.40 -22.17
C LYS A 119 -12.33 -2.86 -22.01
N ALA A 120 -12.60 -3.27 -20.79
CA ALA A 120 -13.08 -4.62 -20.52
C ALA A 120 -14.44 -4.92 -21.21
N SER A 121 -15.22 -3.88 -21.50
CA SER A 121 -16.47 -3.98 -22.29
C SER A 121 -16.25 -4.40 -23.74
N GLU A 122 -15.08 -4.16 -24.30
CA GLU A 122 -14.70 -4.47 -25.69
C GLU A 122 -14.13 -5.89 -25.84
N VAL A 123 -13.78 -6.54 -24.72
CA VAL A 123 -13.16 -7.86 -24.70
C VAL A 123 -14.13 -8.90 -24.12
N SER A 124 -14.60 -9.81 -24.95
CA SER A 124 -15.68 -10.76 -24.61
C SER A 124 -15.44 -11.54 -23.30
N VAL A 125 -14.24 -12.06 -23.06
CA VAL A 125 -13.91 -12.82 -21.83
C VAL A 125 -13.96 -11.92 -20.59
N ALA A 126 -13.45 -10.71 -20.67
CA ALA A 126 -13.45 -9.72 -19.61
C ALA A 126 -14.88 -9.24 -19.31
N LYS A 127 -15.63 -8.90 -20.36
CA LYS A 127 -17.03 -8.49 -20.27
C LYS A 127 -17.88 -9.54 -19.56
N LYS A 128 -17.88 -10.78 -20.02
CA LYS A 128 -18.62 -11.89 -19.41
C LYS A 128 -18.24 -12.11 -17.94
N TYR A 129 -16.95 -12.00 -17.61
CA TYR A 129 -16.47 -12.14 -16.24
C TYR A 129 -17.07 -11.06 -15.30
N LEU A 130 -17.06 -9.80 -15.77
CA LEU A 130 -17.55 -8.67 -14.98
C LEU A 130 -19.10 -8.66 -14.89
N GLU A 131 -19.79 -8.93 -16.01
CA GLU A 131 -21.26 -9.01 -16.04
C GLU A 131 -21.80 -10.11 -15.12
N LYS A 132 -21.14 -11.29 -15.06
CA LYS A 132 -21.49 -12.35 -14.09
C LYS A 132 -21.42 -11.86 -12.65
N ARG A 133 -20.56 -10.86 -12.37
CA ARG A 133 -20.39 -10.22 -11.07
C ARG A 133 -21.26 -8.98 -10.89
N LYS A 134 -22.16 -8.69 -11.83
CA LYS A 134 -22.98 -7.47 -11.89
C LYS A 134 -22.16 -6.16 -11.89
N LEU A 135 -20.89 -6.23 -12.33
CA LEU A 135 -20.01 -5.09 -12.49
C LEU A 135 -20.16 -4.47 -13.87
N ASP A 136 -20.03 -3.15 -13.95
CA ASP A 136 -20.00 -2.40 -15.22
C ASP A 136 -18.66 -2.56 -15.92
N PRO A 137 -18.55 -3.29 -17.08
CA PRO A 137 -17.28 -3.54 -17.72
C PRO A 137 -16.60 -2.29 -18.29
N SER A 138 -17.34 -1.19 -18.50
CA SER A 138 -16.80 0.06 -19.05
C SER A 138 -15.85 0.78 -18.07
N LYS A 139 -15.94 0.47 -16.79
CA LYS A 139 -15.11 1.07 -15.73
C LYS A 139 -13.73 0.44 -15.61
N PHE A 140 -13.48 -0.66 -16.30
CA PHE A 140 -12.27 -1.46 -16.19
C PHE A 140 -11.58 -1.61 -17.54
N TYR A 141 -10.31 -2.04 -17.52
CA TYR A 141 -9.54 -2.35 -18.71
C TYR A 141 -9.11 -3.82 -18.69
N PHE A 142 -8.59 -4.28 -19.81
CA PHE A 142 -8.13 -5.66 -19.95
C PHE A 142 -6.72 -5.72 -20.51
N ALA A 143 -5.82 -6.42 -19.81
CA ALA A 143 -4.49 -6.74 -20.28
C ALA A 143 -4.40 -8.24 -20.60
N SER A 144 -4.18 -8.59 -21.85
CA SER A 144 -4.00 -9.98 -22.30
C SER A 144 -2.67 -10.57 -21.82
N GLU A 145 -1.62 -9.75 -21.78
CA GLU A 145 -0.28 -10.05 -21.28
C GLU A 145 0.07 -9.05 -20.17
N PHE A 146 -0.43 -9.31 -18.98
CA PHE A 146 -0.39 -8.36 -17.86
C PHE A 146 1.03 -7.92 -17.48
N LYS A 147 1.95 -8.88 -17.32
CA LYS A 147 3.31 -8.57 -16.84
C LYS A 147 4.12 -7.79 -17.86
N LYS A 148 3.98 -8.14 -19.13
CA LYS A 148 4.63 -7.40 -20.23
C LYS A 148 4.10 -5.97 -20.28
N TRP A 149 2.77 -5.82 -20.25
CA TRP A 149 2.15 -4.51 -20.25
C TRP A 149 2.56 -3.68 -19.01
N VAL A 150 2.58 -4.25 -17.82
CA VAL A 150 3.04 -3.56 -16.60
C VAL A 150 4.45 -3.02 -16.79
N ASN A 151 5.36 -3.80 -17.37
CA ASN A 151 6.75 -3.37 -17.61
C ASN A 151 6.85 -2.22 -18.61
N THR A 152 5.85 -1.98 -19.46
CA THR A 152 5.79 -0.76 -20.31
C THR A 152 5.40 0.48 -19.51
N GLN A 153 4.69 0.31 -18.40
CA GLN A 153 4.29 1.41 -17.51
C GLN A 153 5.34 1.69 -16.43
N LYS A 154 5.82 0.63 -15.82
CA LYS A 154 6.85 0.65 -14.77
C LYS A 154 7.56 -0.71 -14.73
N GLN A 155 8.87 -0.72 -14.88
CA GLN A 155 9.66 -1.95 -14.75
C GLN A 155 9.43 -2.58 -13.37
N THR A 156 8.69 -3.69 -13.34
CA THR A 156 8.23 -4.36 -12.11
C THR A 156 8.61 -5.84 -12.07
N PHE A 157 8.58 -6.49 -13.22
CA PHE A 157 8.88 -7.91 -13.37
C PHE A 157 10.21 -8.10 -14.10
N ASP A 158 11.24 -8.59 -13.40
CA ASP A 158 12.57 -8.80 -13.97
C ASP A 158 12.60 -9.99 -14.96
N TYR A 159 11.78 -11.01 -14.70
CA TYR A 159 11.71 -12.21 -15.54
C TYR A 159 10.28 -12.69 -15.74
N ILE A 160 9.85 -12.75 -17.00
CA ILE A 160 8.49 -13.18 -17.37
C ILE A 160 8.58 -14.58 -18.02
N LYS A 161 8.56 -15.63 -17.21
CA LYS A 161 8.50 -17.01 -17.70
C LYS A 161 7.13 -17.35 -18.28
N LYS A 162 6.06 -16.86 -17.65
CA LYS A 162 4.67 -17.04 -18.08
C LYS A 162 3.89 -15.77 -17.77
N ASP A 163 3.16 -15.28 -18.75
CA ASP A 163 2.25 -14.17 -18.57
C ASP A 163 0.79 -14.65 -18.50
N GLU A 164 -0.09 -13.79 -18.04
CA GLU A 164 -1.49 -14.09 -17.85
C GLU A 164 -2.36 -12.85 -18.11
N SER A 165 -3.60 -13.09 -18.50
CA SER A 165 -4.55 -12.01 -18.68
C SER A 165 -5.16 -11.56 -17.34
N ARG A 166 -5.37 -10.25 -17.19
CA ARG A 166 -6.00 -9.66 -16.00
C ARG A 166 -6.95 -8.51 -16.35
N ILE A 167 -7.98 -8.36 -15.53
CA ILE A 167 -8.77 -7.13 -15.47
C ILE A 167 -7.92 -6.07 -14.77
N ILE A 168 -7.82 -4.88 -15.35
CA ILE A 168 -7.09 -3.75 -14.79
C ILE A 168 -8.08 -2.77 -14.17
N ILE A 169 -7.85 -2.49 -12.91
CA ILE A 169 -8.63 -1.59 -12.05
C ILE A 169 -7.77 -0.36 -11.80
N PRO A 170 -8.00 0.77 -12.50
CA PRO A 170 -7.18 1.95 -12.32
C PRO A 170 -7.44 2.63 -11.00
N MET A 171 -6.40 3.17 -10.37
CA MET A 171 -6.48 3.99 -9.17
C MET A 171 -6.07 5.42 -9.51
N TYR A 172 -6.91 6.38 -9.13
CA TYR A 172 -6.71 7.80 -9.37
C TYR A 172 -6.63 8.54 -8.03
N ASP A 173 -5.86 9.64 -8.01
CA ASP A 173 -5.88 10.59 -6.91
C ASP A 173 -7.11 11.52 -6.97
N THR A 174 -7.22 12.45 -6.03
CA THR A 174 -8.31 13.43 -5.98
C THR A 174 -8.35 14.40 -7.16
N GLU A 175 -7.23 14.55 -7.88
CA GLU A 175 -7.11 15.37 -9.10
C GLU A 175 -7.35 14.56 -10.38
N ARG A 176 -7.72 13.27 -10.24
CA ARG A 176 -7.88 12.29 -11.34
C ARG A 176 -6.59 11.99 -12.11
N ASN A 177 -5.43 12.09 -11.49
CA ASN A 177 -4.21 11.55 -12.05
C ASN A 177 -4.14 10.05 -11.75
N LEU A 178 -3.71 9.26 -12.74
CA LEU A 178 -3.49 7.82 -12.54
C LEU A 178 -2.27 7.61 -11.63
N ILE A 179 -2.50 7.08 -10.44
CA ILE A 179 -1.46 6.83 -9.43
C ILE A 179 -1.00 5.37 -9.36
N GLY A 180 -1.80 4.47 -9.88
CA GLY A 180 -1.53 3.04 -9.88
C GLY A 180 -2.70 2.24 -10.44
N PHE A 181 -2.61 0.93 -10.36
CA PHE A 181 -3.68 0.02 -10.75
C PHE A 181 -3.56 -1.32 -10.06
N GLN A 182 -4.67 -2.04 -10.00
CA GLN A 182 -4.69 -3.46 -9.62
C GLN A 182 -4.99 -4.34 -10.83
N GLY A 183 -4.24 -5.44 -10.95
CA GLY A 183 -4.51 -6.52 -11.91
C GLY A 183 -5.25 -7.67 -11.24
N ARG A 184 -6.54 -7.88 -11.56
CA ARG A 184 -7.35 -8.98 -11.07
C ARG A 184 -7.31 -10.17 -12.02
N ALA A 185 -6.95 -11.37 -11.53
CA ALA A 185 -7.01 -12.60 -12.29
C ALA A 185 -8.46 -13.01 -12.60
N LEU A 186 -8.71 -13.53 -13.82
CA LEU A 186 -10.05 -13.95 -14.24
C LEU A 186 -10.42 -15.35 -13.75
N GLY A 187 -9.44 -16.20 -13.52
CA GLY A 187 -9.61 -17.58 -13.08
C GLY A 187 -8.97 -17.87 -11.73
N PRO A 188 -8.94 -19.16 -11.33
CA PRO A 188 -8.20 -19.58 -10.14
C PRO A 188 -6.72 -19.26 -10.32
N ASN A 189 -6.21 -18.42 -9.45
CA ASN A 189 -4.81 -18.01 -9.45
C ASN A 189 -4.34 -17.88 -8.00
N PHE A 190 -3.09 -18.27 -7.75
CA PHE A 190 -2.48 -18.15 -6.42
C PHE A 190 -2.43 -16.68 -5.95
N VAL A 191 -2.15 -15.76 -6.89
CA VAL A 191 -2.17 -14.32 -6.63
C VAL A 191 -3.37 -13.69 -7.30
N LYS A 192 -4.45 -13.56 -6.55
CA LYS A 192 -5.74 -13.05 -7.01
C LYS A 192 -5.68 -11.59 -7.48
N TYR A 193 -4.96 -10.74 -6.75
CA TYR A 193 -4.73 -9.34 -7.06
C TYR A 193 -3.24 -9.01 -7.06
N ILE A 194 -2.79 -8.23 -8.02
CA ILE A 194 -1.45 -7.63 -8.05
C ILE A 194 -1.62 -6.11 -8.11
N THR A 195 -1.11 -5.40 -7.11
CA THR A 195 -1.15 -3.93 -7.05
C THR A 195 0.18 -3.35 -7.54
N VAL A 196 0.13 -2.44 -8.49
CA VAL A 196 1.27 -1.71 -9.03
C VAL A 196 1.05 -0.22 -8.84
N MET A 197 1.94 0.43 -8.08
CA MET A 197 1.92 1.87 -7.89
C MET A 197 2.88 2.54 -8.87
N LEU A 198 2.37 3.49 -9.63
CA LEU A 198 3.16 4.30 -10.55
C LEU A 198 3.90 5.40 -9.80
N GLN A 199 3.30 5.92 -8.74
CA GLN A 199 3.91 6.88 -7.80
C GLN A 199 4.29 6.18 -6.50
N GLU A 200 5.53 6.39 -6.03
CA GLU A 200 6.05 5.65 -4.86
C GLU A 200 5.34 5.98 -3.54
N ASN A 201 4.89 7.21 -3.37
CA ASN A 201 4.26 7.69 -2.13
C ASN A 201 2.74 7.89 -2.26
N ALA A 202 2.14 7.44 -3.36
CA ALA A 202 0.70 7.54 -3.54
C ALA A 202 -0.04 6.53 -2.65
N PRO A 203 -1.22 6.88 -2.14
CA PRO A 203 -2.03 5.97 -1.33
C PRO A 203 -2.53 4.80 -2.18
N LYS A 204 -2.47 3.59 -1.62
CA LYS A 204 -3.01 2.38 -2.26
C LYS A 204 -4.52 2.30 -2.04
N ILE A 205 -5.23 3.31 -2.49
CA ILE A 205 -6.68 3.46 -2.29
C ILE A 205 -7.33 3.62 -3.65
N TYR A 206 -8.35 2.81 -3.91
CA TYR A 206 -9.23 2.94 -5.08
C TYR A 206 -10.40 3.86 -4.75
N GLY A 207 -10.77 4.75 -5.68
CA GLY A 207 -11.99 5.56 -5.59
C GLY A 207 -11.81 6.96 -4.99
N LEU A 208 -10.58 7.40 -4.67
CA LEU A 208 -10.32 8.74 -4.14
C LEU A 208 -10.81 9.88 -5.06
N ASP A 209 -10.83 9.64 -6.38
CA ASP A 209 -11.30 10.60 -7.37
C ASP A 209 -12.82 10.81 -7.38
N LYS A 210 -13.58 10.04 -6.59
CA LYS A 210 -15.05 9.98 -6.64
C LYS A 210 -15.74 10.30 -5.33
N ILE A 211 -14.98 10.42 -4.24
CA ILE A 211 -15.55 10.63 -2.92
C ILE A 211 -15.92 12.10 -2.67
N ASN A 212 -16.98 12.27 -1.88
CA ASN A 212 -17.35 13.53 -1.26
C ASN A 212 -17.05 13.44 0.25
N THR A 213 -16.03 14.13 0.72
CA THR A 213 -15.60 14.13 2.12
C THR A 213 -16.58 14.79 3.08
N ASN A 214 -17.58 15.51 2.56
CA ASN A 214 -18.67 16.09 3.36
C ASN A 214 -19.82 15.10 3.65
N GLU A 215 -19.77 13.92 3.05
CA GLU A 215 -20.72 12.82 3.29
C GLU A 215 -19.97 11.66 3.97
N THR A 216 -20.70 10.74 4.61
CA THR A 216 -20.13 9.50 5.14
C THR A 216 -19.38 8.75 4.05
N VAL A 217 -18.09 8.46 4.28
CA VAL A 217 -17.21 7.70 3.40
C VAL A 217 -17.12 6.25 3.89
N TYR A 218 -17.52 5.31 3.05
CA TYR A 218 -17.39 3.88 3.36
C TYR A 218 -16.02 3.38 2.90
N VAL A 219 -15.30 2.70 3.78
CA VAL A 219 -14.01 2.07 3.49
C VAL A 219 -14.18 0.57 3.40
N VAL A 220 -14.11 0.02 2.20
CA VAL A 220 -14.28 -1.41 1.91
C VAL A 220 -12.93 -2.09 1.62
N GLU A 221 -12.89 -3.42 1.60
CA GLU A 221 -11.64 -4.16 1.34
C GLU A 221 -11.26 -4.20 -0.13
N GLY A 222 -12.21 -4.38 -1.02
CA GLY A 222 -11.98 -4.62 -2.44
C GLY A 222 -12.53 -3.55 -3.38
N PRO A 223 -11.82 -3.22 -4.48
CA PRO A 223 -12.31 -2.26 -5.46
C PRO A 223 -13.63 -2.68 -6.13
N PHE A 224 -13.87 -3.99 -6.31
CA PHE A 224 -15.13 -4.46 -6.87
C PHE A 224 -16.31 -4.17 -5.93
N ASP A 225 -16.12 -4.38 -4.63
CA ASP A 225 -17.13 -4.10 -3.61
C ASP A 225 -17.45 -2.60 -3.55
N SER A 226 -16.43 -1.75 -3.64
CA SER A 226 -16.60 -0.31 -3.69
C SER A 226 -17.50 0.17 -4.83
N THR A 227 -17.57 -0.55 -5.96
CA THR A 227 -18.44 -0.13 -7.07
C THR A 227 -19.93 -0.21 -6.75
N PHE A 228 -20.33 -0.94 -5.73
CA PHE A 228 -21.71 -1.12 -5.26
C PHE A 228 -22.09 -0.24 -4.08
N VAL A 229 -21.10 0.45 -3.50
CA VAL A 229 -21.29 1.31 -2.33
C VAL A 229 -21.13 2.78 -2.73
N LYS A 230 -22.18 3.57 -2.51
CA LYS A 230 -22.11 5.00 -2.76
C LYS A 230 -21.09 5.65 -1.82
N ASN A 231 -20.30 6.59 -2.34
CA ASN A 231 -19.29 7.35 -1.59
C ASN A 231 -18.32 6.46 -0.82
N SER A 232 -17.64 5.57 -1.55
CA SER A 232 -16.74 4.61 -0.95
C SER A 232 -15.35 4.60 -1.59
N VAL A 233 -14.39 4.16 -0.79
CA VAL A 233 -13.03 3.82 -1.22
C VAL A 233 -12.72 2.37 -0.89
N ALA A 234 -11.75 1.78 -1.60
CA ALA A 234 -11.25 0.45 -1.27
C ALA A 234 -9.76 0.46 -0.96
N LEU A 235 -9.37 -0.27 0.10
CA LEU A 235 -7.97 -0.46 0.48
C LEU A 235 -7.35 -1.55 -0.41
N CYS A 236 -6.47 -1.15 -1.32
CA CYS A 236 -5.80 -2.06 -2.26
C CYS A 236 -4.55 -2.71 -1.66
N GLY A 237 -4.58 -3.07 -0.40
CA GLY A 237 -3.50 -3.66 0.40
C GLY A 237 -3.76 -3.43 1.87
N SER A 238 -2.92 -3.98 2.75
CA SER A 238 -3.01 -3.71 4.18
C SER A 238 -2.63 -2.25 4.47
N ASP A 239 -3.40 -1.61 5.35
CA ASP A 239 -3.09 -0.35 6.01
C ASP A 239 -2.80 0.81 5.04
N GLY A 240 -3.81 1.20 4.24
CA GLY A 240 -3.75 2.39 3.40
C GLY A 240 -3.54 3.65 4.25
N ASP A 241 -2.70 4.57 3.75
CA ASP A 241 -2.58 5.90 4.33
C ASP A 241 -3.92 6.64 4.20
N MET A 242 -4.61 6.82 5.32
CA MET A 242 -5.93 7.42 5.40
C MET A 242 -5.88 8.96 5.50
N ALA A 243 -4.69 9.57 5.41
CA ALA A 243 -4.53 11.04 5.51
C ALA A 243 -5.42 11.82 4.53
N HIS A 244 -5.69 11.24 3.35
CA HIS A 244 -6.59 11.83 2.36
C HIS A 244 -8.08 11.84 2.77
N LEU A 245 -8.44 11.15 3.84
CA LEU A 245 -9.79 11.08 4.40
C LEU A 245 -9.87 11.72 5.78
N GLU A 246 -8.81 12.39 6.22
CA GLU A 246 -8.76 13.07 7.52
C GLU A 246 -9.90 14.10 7.62
N GLY A 247 -10.60 14.08 8.74
CA GLY A 247 -11.78 14.95 8.98
C GLY A 247 -13.09 14.46 8.35
N SER A 248 -13.08 13.36 7.57
CA SER A 248 -14.30 12.77 7.03
C SER A 248 -14.99 11.85 8.04
N ASP A 249 -16.31 11.70 7.90
CA ASP A 249 -17.08 10.69 8.63
C ASP A 249 -16.87 9.32 7.99
N ILE A 250 -16.01 8.49 8.59
CA ILE A 250 -15.57 7.20 8.02
C ILE A 250 -16.34 6.04 8.65
N VAL A 251 -16.80 5.11 7.80
CA VAL A 251 -17.39 3.83 8.21
C VAL A 251 -16.63 2.68 7.56
N TYR A 252 -16.03 1.81 8.36
CA TYR A 252 -15.31 0.64 7.87
C TYR A 252 -16.25 -0.52 7.58
N VAL A 253 -16.05 -1.17 6.43
CA VAL A 253 -16.86 -2.28 5.95
C VAL A 253 -15.95 -3.45 5.58
N TYR A 254 -15.80 -4.38 6.49
CA TYR A 254 -15.02 -5.60 6.29
C TYR A 254 -15.88 -6.72 5.71
N ASP A 255 -15.23 -7.73 5.12
CA ASP A 255 -15.91 -8.93 4.62
C ASP A 255 -16.71 -9.62 5.73
N ASN A 256 -17.83 -10.26 5.37
CA ASN A 256 -18.69 -11.00 6.31
C ASN A 256 -18.09 -12.38 6.61
N GLU A 257 -16.93 -12.39 7.23
CA GLU A 257 -16.18 -13.61 7.60
C GLU A 257 -16.04 -13.76 9.13
N PRO A 258 -17.07 -14.14 9.88
CA PRO A 258 -17.07 -14.16 11.35
C PRO A 258 -16.14 -15.21 11.97
N ARG A 259 -15.45 -16.03 11.18
CA ARG A 259 -14.43 -17.00 11.59
C ARG A 259 -13.01 -16.64 11.14
N ASN A 260 -12.86 -15.61 10.34
CA ASN A 260 -11.55 -15.17 9.84
C ASN A 260 -10.83 -14.31 10.89
N LYS A 261 -9.79 -14.85 11.49
CA LYS A 261 -9.03 -14.17 12.56
C LYS A 261 -8.49 -12.80 12.16
N GLU A 262 -8.09 -12.62 10.89
CA GLU A 262 -7.58 -11.33 10.41
C GLU A 262 -8.68 -10.27 10.39
N ILE A 263 -9.87 -10.63 9.85
CA ILE A 263 -11.05 -9.75 9.83
C ILE A 263 -11.48 -9.40 11.26
N LEU A 264 -11.56 -10.40 12.15
CA LEU A 264 -11.91 -10.17 13.55
C LEU A 264 -10.96 -9.17 14.23
N GLN A 265 -9.65 -9.32 14.04
CA GLN A 265 -8.66 -8.41 14.58
C GLN A 265 -8.74 -6.99 14.00
N ARG A 266 -9.11 -6.85 12.73
CA ARG A 266 -9.32 -5.53 12.09
C ARG A 266 -10.55 -4.84 12.67
N ILE A 267 -11.68 -5.55 12.79
CA ILE A 267 -12.90 -5.01 13.40
C ILE A 267 -12.66 -4.62 14.85
N GLU A 268 -12.00 -5.47 15.64
CA GLU A 268 -11.69 -5.20 17.03
C GLU A 268 -10.82 -3.94 17.20
N ARG A 269 -9.76 -3.81 16.41
CA ARG A 269 -8.94 -2.59 16.40
C ARG A 269 -9.72 -1.32 16.02
N CYS A 270 -10.65 -1.44 15.08
CA CYS A 270 -11.54 -0.35 14.67
C CYS A 270 -12.43 0.08 15.84
N ILE A 271 -13.04 -0.88 16.55
CA ILE A 271 -13.87 -0.64 17.73
C ILE A 271 -13.05 0.00 18.87
N ASP A 272 -11.85 -0.51 19.13
CA ASP A 272 -10.99 0.01 20.20
C ASP A 272 -10.51 1.44 19.95
N ARG A 273 -10.45 1.87 18.68
CA ARG A 273 -10.18 3.27 18.29
C ARG A 273 -11.44 4.16 18.30
N GLY A 274 -12.61 3.60 18.63
CA GLY A 274 -13.88 4.33 18.62
C GLY A 274 -14.42 4.65 17.23
N GLU A 275 -13.87 4.04 16.17
CA GLU A 275 -14.29 4.23 14.79
C GLU A 275 -15.62 3.53 14.49
N LYS A 276 -16.32 4.00 13.46
CA LYS A 276 -17.57 3.38 13.00
C LYS A 276 -17.27 2.17 12.12
N VAL A 277 -17.97 1.08 12.36
CA VAL A 277 -17.82 -0.19 11.61
C VAL A 277 -19.16 -0.83 11.32
N ILE A 278 -19.24 -1.53 10.18
CA ILE A 278 -20.38 -2.37 9.87
C ILE A 278 -20.24 -3.72 10.58
N ILE A 279 -21.27 -4.13 11.29
CA ILE A 279 -21.43 -5.51 11.78
C ILE A 279 -22.59 -6.14 11.03
N TRP A 280 -22.30 -7.14 10.22
CA TRP A 280 -23.28 -7.75 9.34
C TRP A 280 -24.40 -8.46 10.11
N PRO A 281 -25.65 -8.35 9.67
CA PRO A 281 -26.76 -9.04 10.31
C PRO A 281 -26.69 -10.56 10.06
N LYS A 282 -27.15 -11.37 11.02
CA LYS A 282 -27.03 -12.83 11.01
C LYS A 282 -27.75 -13.53 9.86
N ASN A 283 -28.74 -12.91 9.26
CA ASN A 283 -29.50 -13.44 8.13
C ASN A 283 -28.76 -13.32 6.80
N ILE A 284 -27.67 -12.59 6.71
CA ILE A 284 -26.81 -12.51 5.53
C ILE A 284 -25.68 -13.54 5.70
N GLN A 285 -25.58 -14.45 4.72
CA GLN A 285 -24.58 -15.52 4.70
C GLN A 285 -23.51 -15.30 3.63
N ASP A 286 -23.75 -14.37 2.71
CA ASP A 286 -22.80 -14.02 1.66
C ASP A 286 -21.53 -13.45 2.26
N LYS A 287 -20.39 -13.79 1.66
CA LYS A 287 -19.08 -13.48 2.18
C LYS A 287 -18.70 -11.99 2.04
N ASP A 288 -18.92 -11.43 0.87
CA ASP A 288 -18.53 -10.07 0.50
C ASP A 288 -19.69 -9.31 -0.17
N ILE A 289 -19.52 -8.01 -0.35
CA ILE A 289 -20.53 -7.15 -0.96
C ILE A 289 -20.90 -7.60 -2.37
N ASN A 290 -19.93 -8.05 -3.17
CA ASN A 290 -20.21 -8.52 -4.52
C ASN A 290 -21.11 -9.76 -4.52
N ASP A 291 -20.85 -10.72 -3.63
CA ASP A 291 -21.68 -11.91 -3.48
C ASP A 291 -23.10 -11.54 -3.00
N MET A 292 -23.22 -10.60 -2.06
CA MET A 292 -24.52 -10.06 -1.60
C MET A 292 -25.32 -9.41 -2.75
N VAL A 293 -24.66 -8.64 -3.62
CA VAL A 293 -25.31 -8.05 -4.80
C VAL A 293 -25.77 -9.12 -5.78
N ILE A 294 -24.99 -10.16 -6.00
CA ILE A 294 -25.37 -11.31 -6.85
C ILE A 294 -26.61 -12.00 -6.27
N SER A 295 -26.67 -12.16 -4.95
CA SER A 295 -27.83 -12.72 -4.22
C SER A 295 -29.04 -11.79 -4.16
N GLY A 296 -28.93 -10.55 -4.64
CA GLY A 296 -30.04 -9.60 -4.75
C GLY A 296 -30.27 -8.70 -3.55
N HIS A 297 -29.31 -8.61 -2.63
CA HIS A 297 -29.42 -7.73 -1.47
C HIS A 297 -29.28 -6.24 -1.84
N ASN A 298 -30.01 -5.39 -1.15
CA ASN A 298 -29.84 -3.92 -1.22
C ASN A 298 -28.74 -3.48 -0.26
N ILE A 299 -27.52 -3.36 -0.78
CA ILE A 299 -26.33 -3.07 0.03
C ILE A 299 -26.45 -1.76 0.81
N MET A 300 -26.86 -0.68 0.18
CA MET A 300 -26.92 0.63 0.86
C MET A 300 -27.94 0.64 2.01
N SER A 301 -29.05 -0.09 1.89
CA SER A 301 -30.02 -0.24 2.99
C SER A 301 -29.41 -1.02 4.16
N ILE A 302 -28.70 -2.11 3.86
CA ILE A 302 -28.04 -2.93 4.89
C ILE A 302 -26.96 -2.13 5.61
N LEU A 303 -26.08 -1.45 4.87
CA LEU A 303 -25.00 -0.66 5.46
C LEU A 303 -25.56 0.41 6.40
N LYS A 304 -26.52 1.24 5.94
CA LYS A 304 -27.12 2.30 6.75
C LYS A 304 -27.75 1.80 8.05
N SER A 305 -28.29 0.59 8.06
CA SER A 305 -28.98 0.00 9.24
C SER A 305 -28.04 -0.72 10.18
N ASN A 306 -26.75 -0.88 9.85
CA ASN A 306 -25.82 -1.70 10.62
C ASN A 306 -24.47 -0.99 10.90
N ILE A 307 -24.49 0.35 11.01
CA ILE A 307 -23.35 1.14 11.45
C ILE A 307 -23.34 1.15 12.97
N TYR A 308 -22.20 0.73 13.57
CA TYR A 308 -22.03 0.72 15.01
C TYR A 308 -20.69 1.33 15.39
N SER A 309 -20.59 1.86 16.62
CA SER A 309 -19.36 2.38 17.22
C SER A 309 -19.32 2.10 18.72
N ASN A 310 -18.18 2.25 19.34
CA ASN A 310 -17.99 2.16 20.79
C ASN A 310 -18.57 0.87 21.41
N LEU A 311 -19.30 0.99 22.55
CA LEU A 311 -19.85 -0.14 23.29
C LEU A 311 -20.87 -0.94 22.48
N GLU A 312 -21.73 -0.27 21.69
CA GLU A 312 -22.70 -0.95 20.85
C GLU A 312 -22.01 -1.84 19.81
N ALA A 313 -20.99 -1.32 19.13
CA ALA A 313 -20.18 -2.12 18.19
C ALA A 313 -19.57 -3.35 18.88
N LYS A 314 -19.05 -3.20 20.09
CA LYS A 314 -18.45 -4.30 20.87
C LYS A 314 -19.46 -5.40 21.18
N ILE A 315 -20.68 -5.03 21.60
CA ILE A 315 -21.78 -5.97 21.87
C ILE A 315 -22.20 -6.70 20.59
N LYS A 316 -22.43 -5.96 19.50
CA LYS A 316 -22.82 -6.53 18.19
C LYS A 316 -21.74 -7.45 17.63
N PHE A 317 -20.46 -7.03 17.70
CA PHE A 317 -19.31 -7.80 17.26
C PHE A 317 -19.17 -9.13 18.04
N ASN A 318 -19.31 -9.12 19.37
CA ASN A 318 -19.27 -10.33 20.17
C ASN A 318 -20.41 -11.32 19.85
N ASN A 319 -21.57 -10.81 19.43
CA ASN A 319 -22.68 -11.63 18.99
C ASN A 319 -22.56 -12.13 17.53
N TRP A 320 -21.72 -11.49 16.73
CA TRP A 320 -21.51 -11.81 15.31
C TRP A 320 -20.36 -12.80 15.12
N LYS A 321 -19.23 -12.61 15.83
CA LYS A 321 -18.07 -13.50 15.71
C LYS A 321 -18.40 -14.95 16.09
N ARG A 322 -17.76 -15.91 15.42
CA ARG A 322 -18.00 -17.36 15.59
C ARG A 322 -16.68 -18.09 15.90
N VAL A 323 -15.94 -17.62 16.89
CA VAL A 323 -14.67 -18.20 17.42
C VAL A 323 -14.76 -18.29 18.94
#